data_8d5625939360faa6e445d8de9c0e19fa
#
_entry.id   8d5625939360faa6e445d8de9c0e19fa
#
_cell.length_a   1.000
_cell.length_b   1.000
_cell.length_c   1.000
_cell.angle_alpha   90.00
_cell.angle_beta   90.00
_cell.angle_gamma   90.00
#
_symmetry.space_group_name_H-M   'P 1'
#
loop_
_entity.id
_entity.type
_entity.pdbx_description
1 polymer ?
#
loop_
_entity_poly.entity_id
_entity_poly.type
_entity_poly.pdbx_seq_one_letter_code
_entity_poly.pdbx_strand_id
1 'polypeptide(L)'
;MNKKLNYEKKGPKAVILFHAFTGTPLDVNTVGKALGRENYTVLMPTLDGHDEEDPNEILKCGIKDWVKNGEEAYQTLKADGYTDISVFGLSLGGVIATHLMLNEDVKSYGVFSSPVISTSKTNVPKIFWQWYAFKMKKLGAKEADIQSKQSAVMNR
;
A
#
# COMPACT_ATOMS: atom_id res chain seq x y z
N MET A 1 -18.81 6.60 7.27
CA MET A 1 -17.82 6.36 6.18
C MET A 1 -16.53 5.95 6.86
N ASN A 2 -16.01 4.77 6.56
CA ASN A 2 -14.77 4.28 7.18
C ASN A 2 -13.61 5.16 6.67
N LYS A 3 -12.98 5.94 7.56
CA LYS A 3 -11.87 6.86 7.22
C LYS A 3 -10.69 6.19 6.52
N LYS A 4 -10.56 4.87 6.66
CA LYS A 4 -9.49 4.07 6.03
C LYS A 4 -9.72 3.76 4.54
N LEU A 5 -10.93 3.96 4.03
CA LEU A 5 -11.27 3.67 2.64
C LEU A 5 -11.66 4.95 1.92
N ASN A 6 -10.74 5.53 1.14
CA ASN A 6 -11.08 6.58 0.19
C ASN A 6 -11.78 5.91 -1.00
N TYR A 7 -13.11 5.85 -0.95
CA TYR A 7 -13.94 5.09 -1.87
C TYR A 7 -14.86 6.03 -2.64
N GLU A 8 -14.65 6.11 -3.93
CA GLU A 8 -15.48 6.87 -4.86
C GLU A 8 -16.22 5.90 -5.79
N LYS A 9 -17.49 5.66 -5.51
CA LYS A 9 -18.36 4.77 -6.29
C LYS A 9 -18.95 5.51 -7.49
N LYS A 10 -18.65 5.04 -8.71
CA LYS A 10 -19.15 5.63 -9.96
C LYS A 10 -19.65 4.60 -10.96
N GLY A 11 -18.72 3.99 -11.67
CA GLY A 11 -19.02 3.10 -12.80
C GLY A 11 -19.07 1.62 -12.43
N PRO A 12 -19.32 0.76 -13.42
CA PRO A 12 -19.45 -0.68 -13.23
C PRO A 12 -18.12 -1.42 -13.07
N LYS A 13 -17.00 -0.78 -13.39
CA LYS A 13 -15.65 -1.31 -13.23
C LYS A 13 -14.98 -0.68 -12.03
N ALA A 14 -14.30 -1.47 -11.23
CA ALA A 14 -13.64 -0.99 -10.03
C ALA A 14 -12.12 -1.11 -10.11
N VAL A 15 -11.43 -0.16 -9.49
CA VAL A 15 -9.98 -0.15 -9.38
C VAL A 15 -9.57 0.08 -7.94
N ILE A 16 -8.66 -0.75 -7.43
CA ILE A 16 -7.98 -0.52 -6.15
C ILE A 16 -6.60 0.04 -6.43
N LEU A 17 -6.25 1.14 -5.74
CA LEU A 17 -4.95 1.77 -5.84
C LEU A 17 -4.28 1.78 -4.47
N PHE A 18 -3.14 1.11 -4.35
CA PHE A 18 -2.36 1.04 -3.12
C PHE A 18 -1.18 2.01 -3.15
N HIS A 19 -1.05 2.80 -2.08
CA HIS A 19 0.05 3.75 -1.90
C HIS A 19 1.37 3.08 -1.46
N ALA A 20 2.46 3.84 -1.46
CA ALA A 20 3.78 3.37 -1.05
C ALA A 20 3.92 3.26 0.48
N PHE A 21 4.96 2.54 0.93
CA PHE A 21 5.41 2.57 2.33
C PHE A 21 5.76 4.00 2.76
N THR A 22 5.33 4.39 3.94
CA THR A 22 5.39 5.78 4.45
C THR A 22 4.64 6.81 3.61
N GLY A 23 3.83 6.37 2.64
CA GLY A 23 2.93 7.21 1.86
C GLY A 23 1.52 7.24 2.44
N THR A 24 0.62 7.82 1.69
CA THR A 24 -0.81 7.86 1.98
C THR A 24 -1.60 7.70 0.67
N PRO A 25 -2.92 7.54 0.70
CA PRO A 25 -3.72 7.55 -0.53
C PRO A 25 -3.49 8.75 -1.45
N LEU A 26 -2.91 9.83 -0.94
CA LEU A 26 -2.54 11.00 -1.76
C LEU A 26 -1.48 10.67 -2.82
N ASP A 27 -0.63 9.67 -2.60
CA ASP A 27 0.38 9.22 -3.56
C ASP A 27 -0.25 8.77 -4.89
N VAL A 28 -1.43 8.18 -4.81
CA VAL A 28 -2.17 7.60 -5.95
C VAL A 28 -3.42 8.39 -6.34
N ASN A 29 -3.73 9.46 -5.62
CA ASN A 29 -4.96 10.24 -5.77
C ASN A 29 -5.10 10.87 -7.16
N THR A 30 -4.00 11.31 -7.79
CA THR A 30 -4.04 11.88 -9.14
C THR A 30 -4.53 10.84 -10.15
N VAL A 31 -4.03 9.62 -10.06
CA VAL A 31 -4.48 8.48 -10.89
C VAL A 31 -5.93 8.13 -10.55
N GLY A 32 -6.27 8.07 -9.27
CA GLY A 32 -7.64 7.80 -8.82
C GLY A 32 -8.65 8.79 -9.38
N LYS A 33 -8.34 10.08 -9.32
CA LYS A 33 -9.20 11.12 -9.91
C LYS A 33 -9.33 11.00 -11.43
N ALA A 34 -8.26 10.63 -12.12
CA ALA A 34 -8.30 10.42 -13.58
C ALA A 34 -9.24 9.26 -13.92
N LEU A 35 -9.09 8.13 -13.24
CA LEU A 35 -9.96 6.97 -13.41
C LEU A 35 -11.43 7.29 -13.05
N GLY A 36 -11.67 8.04 -11.99
CA GLY A 36 -13.03 8.48 -11.64
C GLY A 36 -13.69 9.36 -12.71
N ARG A 37 -12.92 10.16 -13.47
CA ARG A 37 -13.44 10.92 -14.62
C ARG A 37 -13.84 10.00 -15.78
N GLU A 38 -13.13 8.88 -15.93
CA GLU A 38 -13.42 7.84 -16.93
C GLU A 38 -14.48 6.83 -16.45
N ASN A 39 -15.28 7.23 -15.46
CA ASN A 39 -16.38 6.44 -14.90
C ASN A 39 -15.97 5.10 -14.28
N TYR A 40 -14.76 5.02 -13.71
CA TYR A 40 -14.37 3.90 -12.85
C TYR A 40 -14.77 4.18 -11.39
N THR A 41 -15.16 3.14 -10.69
CA THR A 41 -15.20 3.16 -9.24
C THR A 41 -13.79 3.00 -8.72
N VAL A 42 -13.37 3.87 -7.80
CA VAL A 42 -11.99 3.87 -7.28
C VAL A 42 -11.98 3.71 -5.78
N LEU A 43 -11.18 2.76 -5.31
CA LEU A 43 -10.92 2.52 -3.90
C LEU A 43 -9.42 2.74 -3.62
N MET A 44 -9.10 3.62 -2.70
CA MET A 44 -7.72 3.92 -2.29
C MET A 44 -7.61 3.68 -0.77
N PRO A 45 -7.36 2.45 -0.32
CA PRO A 45 -7.30 2.17 1.12
C PRO A 45 -6.08 2.83 1.75
N THR A 46 -6.24 3.30 2.98
CA THR A 46 -5.13 3.66 3.84
C THR A 46 -4.63 2.40 4.55
N LEU A 47 -3.37 2.08 4.38
CA LEU A 47 -2.75 0.92 5.01
C LEU A 47 -2.56 1.17 6.52
N ASP A 48 -2.66 0.13 7.32
CA ASP A 48 -2.53 0.21 8.78
C ASP A 48 -1.23 0.91 9.19
N GLY A 49 -1.33 1.80 10.16
CA GLY A 49 -0.23 2.63 10.65
C GLY A 49 0.11 3.85 9.79
N HIS A 50 -0.55 4.06 8.63
CA HIS A 50 -0.23 5.16 7.70
C HIS A 50 -1.16 6.38 7.85
N ASP A 51 -2.19 6.30 8.66
CA ASP A 51 -3.16 7.38 8.93
C ASP A 51 -3.06 7.95 10.35
N GLU A 52 -2.10 7.49 11.12
CA GLU A 52 -1.91 7.89 12.50
C GLU A 52 -1.10 9.18 12.61
N GLU A 53 -1.40 9.98 13.63
CA GLU A 53 -0.63 11.20 13.93
C GLU A 53 0.81 10.87 14.36
N ASP A 54 0.99 9.72 15.06
CA ASP A 54 2.31 9.23 15.45
C ASP A 54 2.89 8.35 14.32
N PRO A 55 3.94 8.80 13.62
CA PRO A 55 4.57 8.01 12.57
C PRO A 55 5.21 6.70 13.06
N ASN A 56 5.36 6.50 14.38
CA ASN A 56 5.83 5.24 14.94
C ASN A 56 4.78 4.12 14.81
N GLU A 57 3.51 4.42 14.58
CA GLU A 57 2.48 3.40 14.38
C GLU A 57 2.76 2.53 13.14
N ILE A 58 3.36 3.09 12.08
CA ILE A 58 3.85 2.31 10.92
C ILE A 58 4.83 1.21 11.34
N LEU A 59 5.66 1.47 12.37
CA LEU A 59 6.67 0.53 12.84
C LEU A 59 6.08 -0.68 13.57
N LYS A 60 4.83 -0.56 14.04
CA LYS A 60 4.09 -1.65 14.70
C LYS A 60 3.43 -2.58 13.68
N CYS A 61 3.26 -2.14 12.45
CA CYS A 61 2.63 -2.88 11.37
C CYS A 61 3.67 -3.59 10.48
N GLY A 62 3.25 -4.62 9.78
CA GLY A 62 4.08 -5.38 8.87
C GLY A 62 3.35 -5.79 7.60
N ILE A 63 4.03 -6.54 6.74
CA ILE A 63 3.48 -6.96 5.44
C ILE A 63 2.17 -7.74 5.57
N LYS A 64 2.01 -8.54 6.63
CA LYS A 64 0.78 -9.31 6.86
C LYS A 64 -0.43 -8.42 7.11
N ASP A 65 -0.24 -7.33 7.87
CA ASP A 65 -1.31 -6.37 8.15
C ASP A 65 -1.73 -5.64 6.87
N TRP A 66 -0.75 -5.21 6.07
CA TRP A 66 -1.00 -4.50 4.82
C TRP A 66 -1.60 -5.38 3.73
N VAL A 67 -1.19 -6.66 3.64
CA VAL A 67 -1.82 -7.63 2.76
C VAL A 67 -3.29 -7.82 3.16
N LYS A 68 -3.58 -7.96 4.45
CA LYS A 68 -4.94 -8.06 4.96
C LYS A 68 -5.78 -6.82 4.60
N ASN A 69 -5.22 -5.61 4.70
CA ASN A 69 -5.91 -4.41 4.23
C ASN A 69 -6.26 -4.47 2.73
N GLY A 70 -5.37 -5.07 1.93
CA GLY A 70 -5.63 -5.31 0.52
C GLY A 70 -6.78 -6.28 0.28
N GLU A 71 -6.80 -7.40 0.99
CA GLU A 71 -7.86 -8.40 0.95
C GLU A 71 -9.21 -7.80 1.38
N GLU A 72 -9.24 -7.04 2.46
CA GLU A 72 -10.43 -6.34 2.95
C GLU A 72 -10.98 -5.33 1.91
N ALA A 73 -10.08 -4.59 1.24
CA ALA A 73 -10.44 -3.67 0.17
C ALA A 73 -11.06 -4.41 -1.03
N TYR A 74 -10.48 -5.53 -1.44
CA TYR A 74 -11.00 -6.37 -2.51
C TYR A 74 -12.37 -6.93 -2.14
N GLN A 75 -12.52 -7.52 -0.95
CA GLN A 75 -13.79 -8.07 -0.48
C GLN A 75 -14.90 -7.00 -0.33
N THR A 76 -14.53 -5.76 0.00
CA THR A 76 -15.47 -4.62 0.01
C THR A 76 -16.09 -4.41 -1.37
N LEU A 77 -15.28 -4.41 -2.43
CA LEU A 77 -15.77 -4.27 -3.80
C LEU A 77 -16.60 -5.48 -4.24
N LYS A 78 -16.18 -6.69 -3.87
CA LYS A 78 -16.96 -7.92 -4.14
C LYS A 78 -18.34 -7.86 -3.47
N ALA A 79 -18.41 -7.44 -2.22
CA ALA A 79 -19.66 -7.29 -1.47
C ALA A 79 -20.58 -6.22 -2.09
N ASP A 80 -20.00 -5.17 -2.70
CA ASP A 80 -20.73 -4.14 -3.46
C ASP A 80 -21.16 -4.61 -4.87
N GLY A 81 -20.86 -5.86 -5.24
CA GLY A 81 -21.29 -6.50 -6.49
C GLY A 81 -20.35 -6.30 -7.69
N TYR A 82 -19.14 -5.78 -7.47
CA TYR A 82 -18.17 -5.63 -8.57
C TYR A 82 -17.58 -6.99 -8.96
N THR A 83 -17.58 -7.25 -10.27
CA THR A 83 -16.96 -8.44 -10.90
C THR A 83 -15.75 -8.08 -11.76
N ASP A 84 -15.67 -6.84 -12.24
CA ASP A 84 -14.53 -6.32 -12.99
C ASP A 84 -13.69 -5.44 -12.05
N ILE A 85 -12.75 -6.08 -11.33
CA ILE A 85 -11.90 -5.44 -10.34
C ILE A 85 -10.44 -5.50 -10.83
N SER A 86 -9.81 -4.33 -10.96
CA SER A 86 -8.39 -4.21 -11.27
C SER A 86 -7.63 -3.68 -10.06
N VAL A 87 -6.37 -4.07 -9.90
CA VAL A 87 -5.54 -3.68 -8.75
C VAL A 87 -4.20 -3.11 -9.21
N PHE A 88 -3.81 -1.97 -8.65
CA PHE A 88 -2.54 -1.33 -8.94
C PHE A 88 -1.87 -0.85 -7.66
N GLY A 89 -0.55 -0.85 -7.65
CA GLY A 89 0.16 -0.41 -6.45
C GLY A 89 1.52 0.19 -6.71
N LEU A 90 1.87 1.16 -5.87
CA LEU A 90 3.16 1.85 -5.86
C LEU A 90 4.05 1.26 -4.77
N SER A 91 5.27 0.79 -5.13
CA SER A 91 6.26 0.26 -4.20
C SER A 91 5.66 -0.87 -3.32
N LEU A 92 5.49 -0.68 -2.01
CA LEU A 92 4.80 -1.61 -1.11
C LEU A 92 3.40 -1.98 -1.64
N GLY A 93 2.66 -0.99 -2.13
CA GLY A 93 1.35 -1.22 -2.72
C GLY A 93 1.37 -2.19 -3.90
N GLY A 94 2.47 -2.22 -4.67
CA GLY A 94 2.65 -3.20 -5.74
C GLY A 94 2.84 -4.63 -5.24
N VAL A 95 3.43 -4.83 -4.06
CA VAL A 95 3.52 -6.15 -3.42
C VAL A 95 2.12 -6.64 -3.05
N ILE A 96 1.28 -5.75 -2.50
CA ILE A 96 -0.12 -6.06 -2.15
C ILE A 96 -0.93 -6.38 -3.41
N ALA A 97 -0.79 -5.56 -4.47
CA ALA A 97 -1.45 -5.80 -5.75
C ALA A 97 -1.05 -7.15 -6.36
N THR A 98 0.23 -7.54 -6.26
CA THR A 98 0.71 -8.84 -6.72
C THR A 98 0.12 -9.99 -5.89
N HIS A 99 0.02 -9.83 -4.56
CA HIS A 99 -0.62 -10.80 -3.71
C HIS A 99 -2.08 -11.04 -4.11
N LEU A 100 -2.85 -9.97 -4.32
CA LEU A 100 -4.24 -10.08 -4.76
C LEU A 100 -4.36 -10.74 -6.13
N MET A 101 -3.50 -10.40 -7.08
CA MET A 101 -3.49 -11.04 -8.40
C MET A 101 -3.25 -12.55 -8.33
N LEU A 102 -2.44 -13.01 -7.37
CA LEU A 102 -2.13 -14.44 -7.21
C LEU A 102 -3.22 -15.23 -6.49
N ASN A 103 -4.06 -14.58 -5.68
CA ASN A 103 -4.99 -15.25 -4.77
C ASN A 103 -6.48 -14.93 -5.04
N GLU A 104 -6.77 -13.92 -5.86
CA GLU A 104 -8.13 -13.43 -6.12
C GLU A 104 -8.40 -13.35 -7.63
N ASP A 105 -9.68 -13.30 -8.01
CA ASP A 105 -10.11 -13.12 -9.41
C ASP A 105 -9.99 -11.64 -9.83
N VAL A 106 -8.75 -11.22 -10.08
CA VAL A 106 -8.41 -9.87 -10.49
C VAL A 106 -8.37 -9.77 -12.01
N LYS A 107 -9.10 -8.79 -12.57
CA LYS A 107 -9.20 -8.59 -14.03
C LYS A 107 -7.90 -8.09 -14.65
N SER A 108 -7.25 -7.15 -13.97
CA SER A 108 -5.97 -6.58 -14.39
C SER A 108 -5.18 -6.15 -13.17
N TYR A 109 -3.86 -6.20 -13.24
CA TYR A 109 -3.01 -5.66 -12.20
C TYR A 109 -1.82 -4.92 -12.78
N GLY A 110 -1.23 -4.06 -11.97
CA GLY A 110 0.00 -3.37 -12.33
C GLY A 110 0.78 -2.92 -11.11
N VAL A 111 2.09 -2.86 -11.28
CA VAL A 111 3.03 -2.47 -10.23
C VAL A 111 3.94 -1.34 -10.72
N PHE A 112 4.12 -0.34 -9.87
CA PHE A 112 4.98 0.80 -10.13
C PHE A 112 6.10 0.84 -9.10
N SER A 113 7.35 0.77 -9.57
CA SER A 113 8.55 0.86 -8.71
C SER A 113 8.51 -0.11 -7.52
N SER A 114 7.98 -1.32 -7.73
CA SER A 114 7.84 -2.34 -6.69
C SER A 114 9.08 -3.22 -6.59
N PRO A 115 9.47 -3.66 -5.38
CA PRO A 115 10.52 -4.65 -5.21
C PRO A 115 9.98 -6.02 -5.64
N VAL A 116 10.33 -6.45 -6.87
CA VAL A 116 9.77 -7.68 -7.46
C VAL A 116 10.49 -8.94 -6.99
N ILE A 117 11.78 -8.87 -6.69
CA ILE A 117 12.58 -10.00 -6.21
C ILE A 117 13.68 -9.50 -5.27
N SER A 118 13.73 -10.05 -4.07
CA SER A 118 14.94 -10.01 -3.25
C SER A 118 15.64 -11.36 -3.35
N THR A 119 16.72 -11.42 -4.10
CA THR A 119 17.50 -12.65 -4.30
C THR A 119 18.45 -12.96 -3.15
N SER A 120 18.56 -12.07 -2.16
CA SER A 120 19.36 -12.33 -0.95
C SER A 120 18.71 -11.69 0.28
N LYS A 121 18.80 -12.41 1.38
CA LYS A 121 18.25 -12.01 2.70
C LYS A 121 18.82 -10.72 3.27
N THR A 122 19.82 -10.10 2.63
CA THR A 122 20.60 -9.00 3.19
C THR A 122 20.77 -7.78 2.28
N ASN A 123 20.23 -7.78 1.07
CA ASN A 123 20.52 -6.71 0.10
C ASN A 123 19.43 -5.65 -0.03
N VAL A 124 18.94 -5.14 1.09
CA VAL A 124 18.33 -3.81 1.05
C VAL A 124 19.49 -2.80 0.90
N PRO A 125 19.59 -2.06 -0.22
CA PRO A 125 20.69 -1.15 -0.44
C PRO A 125 20.85 -0.17 0.73
N LYS A 126 22.08 0.16 1.13
CA LYS A 126 22.33 1.17 2.18
C LYS A 126 21.58 2.48 1.94
N ILE A 127 21.45 2.86 0.68
CA ILE A 127 20.72 4.06 0.27
C ILE A 127 19.22 3.99 0.63
N PHE A 128 18.60 2.81 0.59
CA PHE A 128 17.23 2.63 1.04
C PHE A 128 17.09 2.90 2.53
N TRP A 129 18.02 2.37 3.35
CA TRP A 129 17.99 2.59 4.79
C TRP A 129 18.29 4.04 5.17
N GLN A 130 19.18 4.71 4.43
CA GLN A 130 19.44 6.14 4.61
C GLN A 130 18.20 6.97 4.26
N TRP A 131 17.57 6.67 3.14
CA TRP A 131 16.32 7.32 2.72
C TRP A 131 15.19 7.04 3.71
N TYR A 132 15.03 5.77 4.15
CA TYR A 132 14.04 5.39 5.15
C TYR A 132 14.23 6.17 6.45
N ALA A 133 15.44 6.17 7.00
CA ALA A 133 15.76 6.91 8.22
C ALA A 133 15.49 8.41 8.07
N PHE A 134 15.90 8.99 6.95
CA PHE A 134 15.65 10.42 6.65
C PHE A 134 14.15 10.72 6.62
N LYS A 135 13.36 9.89 5.93
CA LYS A 135 11.92 10.09 5.80
C LYS A 135 11.21 9.90 7.15
N MET A 136 11.56 8.88 7.91
CA MET A 136 10.98 8.61 9.23
C MET A 136 11.31 9.71 10.24
N LYS A 137 12.53 10.23 10.25
CA LYS A 137 12.90 11.41 11.06
C LYS A 137 12.10 12.66 10.67
N LYS A 138 11.90 12.88 9.37
CA LYS A 138 11.08 14.02 8.88
C LYS A 138 9.61 13.89 9.29
N LEU A 139 9.11 12.67 9.52
CA LEU A 139 7.78 12.38 10.04
C LEU A 139 7.74 12.39 11.59
N GLY A 140 8.85 12.66 12.27
CA GLY A 140 8.92 12.75 13.73
C GLY A 140 9.18 11.43 14.46
N ALA A 141 9.51 10.34 13.75
CA ALA A 141 9.86 9.07 14.38
C ALA A 141 11.14 9.15 15.20
N LYS A 142 11.17 8.44 16.34
CA LYS A 142 12.33 8.41 17.21
C LYS A 142 13.47 7.58 16.61
N GLU A 143 14.70 8.02 16.77
CA GLU A 143 15.89 7.34 16.26
C GLU A 143 15.99 5.87 16.70
N ALA A 144 15.67 5.59 17.98
CA ALA A 144 15.70 4.24 18.53
C ALA A 144 14.74 3.28 17.81
N ASP A 145 13.55 3.75 17.43
CA ASP A 145 12.55 2.94 16.74
C ASP A 145 12.99 2.64 15.30
N ILE A 146 13.59 3.63 14.62
CA ILE A 146 14.18 3.47 13.29
C ILE A 146 15.29 2.42 13.31
N GLN A 147 16.22 2.51 14.26
CA GLN A 147 17.34 1.57 14.40
C GLN A 147 16.87 0.17 14.77
N SER A 148 15.88 0.03 15.65
CA SER A 148 15.27 -1.25 16.00
C SER A 148 14.69 -1.95 14.78
N LYS A 149 13.94 -1.22 13.94
CA LYS A 149 13.36 -1.78 12.70
C LYS A 149 14.45 -2.18 11.69
N GLN A 150 15.49 -1.37 11.53
CA GLN A 150 16.63 -1.69 10.67
C GLN A 150 17.31 -2.99 11.13
N SER A 151 17.59 -3.12 12.41
CA SER A 151 18.22 -4.32 13.00
C SER A 151 17.36 -5.56 12.83
N ALA A 152 16.05 -5.45 13.05
CA ALA A 152 15.10 -6.55 12.90
C ALA A 152 15.02 -7.09 11.47
N VAL A 153 15.24 -6.24 10.46
CA VAL A 153 15.25 -6.66 9.05
C VAL A 153 16.60 -7.20 8.62
N MET A 154 17.70 -6.64 9.13
CA MET A 154 19.06 -7.07 8.78
C MET A 154 19.48 -8.39 9.43
N ASN A 155 18.85 -8.77 10.55
CA ASN A 155 19.15 -9.99 11.31
C ASN A 155 18.25 -11.19 10.94
N ARG A 156 17.45 -11.09 9.88
CA ARG A 156 16.63 -12.18 9.30
C ARG A 156 17.23 -12.68 8.00
#